data_88d83ddab4eecf61243fec1ec02db40e
#
_entry.id   88d83ddab4eecf61243fec1ec02db40e
#
_cell.length_a   1.000
_cell.length_b   1.000
_cell.length_c   1.000
_cell.angle_alpha   90.00
_cell.angle_beta   90.00
_cell.angle_gamma   90.00
#
_symmetry.space_group_name_H-M   'P 1'
#
loop_
_entity.id
_entity.type
_entity.pdbx_description
1 polymer ?
#
loop_
_entity_poly.entity_id
_entity_poly.type
_entity_poly.pdbx_seq_one_letter_code
_entity_poly.pdbx_strand_id
1 'polypeptide(L)'
;RNEVSAAFTVKKEFSDDGGEALAYIHSKGTDTIDTIHDEIFRQISICRSSDEVDKGTQSLNAVQSLPGFLVQAVGGIARFLDRHGWMPQSVIAGDPYYSSVVLTNLGSIKLHAGYHHLTNWGTTSVFCAIGEIKKRPFFNDDGTFEMKPSIDLGLTIDERIADGYYYA
;
A
#
# COMPACT_ATOMS: atom_id res chain seq x y z
N ARG A 1 10.33 9.33 13.71
CA ARG A 1 9.06 9.84 13.12
C ARG A 1 7.92 9.48 14.07
N ASN A 2 7.10 10.45 14.45
CA ASN A 2 5.90 10.23 15.27
C ASN A 2 4.64 10.04 14.40
N GLU A 3 4.82 9.69 13.14
CA GLU A 3 3.74 9.55 12.15
C GLU A 3 3.88 8.20 11.45
N VAL A 4 2.75 7.54 11.24
CA VAL A 4 2.63 6.34 10.41
C VAL A 4 1.99 6.78 9.10
N SER A 5 2.57 6.38 7.98
CA SER A 5 2.00 6.63 6.66
C SER A 5 1.53 5.34 6.03
N ALA A 6 0.38 5.37 5.40
CA ALA A 6 -0.13 4.27 4.61
C ALA A 6 -0.38 4.72 3.17
N ALA A 7 0.03 3.89 2.22
CA ALA A 7 -0.29 4.06 0.82
C ALA A 7 -1.23 2.94 0.38
N PHE A 8 -2.19 3.25 -0.48
CA PHE A 8 -3.09 2.25 -1.04
C PHE A 8 -3.55 2.62 -2.44
N THR A 9 -3.83 1.60 -3.25
CA THR A 9 -4.34 1.77 -4.60
C THR A 9 -5.85 1.96 -4.58
N VAL A 10 -6.32 2.92 -5.36
CA VAL A 10 -7.74 3.20 -5.57
C VAL A 10 -8.04 3.00 -7.05
N LYS A 11 -8.94 2.07 -7.37
CA LYS A 11 -9.43 1.92 -8.73
C LYS A 11 -10.43 3.05 -9.02
N LYS A 12 -10.15 3.85 -10.05
CA LYS A 12 -11.01 4.98 -10.45
C LYS A 12 -12.37 4.49 -10.95
N GLU A 13 -12.36 3.42 -11.74
CA GLU A 13 -13.56 2.76 -12.26
C GLU A 13 -13.43 1.24 -12.07
N PHE A 14 -14.53 0.57 -11.75
CA PHE A 14 -14.58 -0.89 -11.65
C PHE A 14 -14.77 -1.53 -13.04
N SER A 15 -13.77 -1.32 -13.90
CA SER A 15 -13.67 -1.93 -15.24
C SER A 15 -12.27 -2.47 -15.46
N ASP A 16 -12.09 -3.37 -16.43
CA ASP A 16 -10.77 -3.96 -16.72
C ASP A 16 -9.77 -2.89 -17.14
N ASP A 17 -10.22 -1.88 -17.90
CA ASP A 17 -9.42 -0.74 -18.38
C ASP A 17 -9.40 0.45 -17.38
N GLY A 18 -10.08 0.33 -16.23
CA GLY A 18 -10.18 1.39 -15.24
C GLY A 18 -8.81 1.76 -14.66
N GLY A 19 -8.44 3.03 -14.78
CA GLY A 19 -7.20 3.56 -14.23
C GLY A 19 -7.11 3.37 -12.71
N GLU A 20 -5.89 3.25 -12.22
CA GLU A 20 -5.59 3.21 -10.78
C GLU A 20 -4.93 4.52 -10.35
N ALA A 21 -5.24 4.96 -9.16
CA ALA A 21 -4.60 6.09 -8.50
C ALA A 21 -4.02 5.64 -7.16
N LEU A 22 -2.99 6.33 -6.72
CA LEU A 22 -2.39 6.12 -5.41
C LEU A 22 -2.96 7.13 -4.42
N ALA A 23 -3.42 6.64 -3.29
CA ALA A 23 -3.84 7.44 -2.16
C ALA A 23 -2.85 7.28 -1.01
N TYR A 24 -2.64 8.36 -0.29
CA TYR A 24 -1.75 8.42 0.87
C TYR A 24 -2.49 8.99 2.05
N ILE A 25 -2.30 8.36 3.20
CA ILE A 25 -2.72 8.90 4.49
C ILE A 25 -1.54 8.99 5.43
N HIS A 26 -1.55 10.02 6.25
CA HIS A 26 -0.60 10.22 7.34
C HIS A 26 -1.39 10.24 8.64
N SER A 27 -1.06 9.33 9.55
CA SER A 27 -1.70 9.22 10.86
C SER A 27 -0.70 9.57 11.95
N LYS A 28 -1.17 10.31 12.93
CA LYS A 28 -0.45 10.63 14.17
C LYS A 28 -0.96 9.73 15.29
N GLY A 29 -0.14 9.48 16.28
CA GLY A 29 -0.54 8.66 17.43
C GLY A 29 -1.73 9.18 18.24
N THR A 30 -2.22 10.39 17.94
CA THR A 30 -3.40 11.03 18.54
C THR A 30 -4.68 10.83 17.72
N ASP A 31 -4.56 10.32 16.48
CA ASP A 31 -5.71 10.17 15.60
C ASP A 31 -6.60 9.02 16.05
N THR A 32 -7.90 9.24 15.96
CA THR A 32 -8.90 8.21 16.24
C THR A 32 -9.19 7.40 14.98
N ILE A 33 -9.85 6.25 15.14
CA ILE A 33 -10.27 5.41 14.02
C ILE A 33 -11.23 6.17 13.09
N ASP A 34 -12.07 7.04 13.65
CA ASP A 34 -13.01 7.86 12.87
C ASP A 34 -12.28 8.89 12.02
N THR A 35 -11.25 9.56 12.56
CA THR A 35 -10.45 10.53 11.79
C THR A 35 -9.68 9.84 10.66
N ILE A 36 -9.15 8.64 10.89
CA ILE A 36 -8.47 7.85 9.87
C ILE A 36 -9.47 7.41 8.79
N HIS A 37 -10.65 6.95 9.18
CA HIS A 37 -11.72 6.57 8.27
C HIS A 37 -12.12 7.74 7.36
N ASP A 38 -12.39 8.91 7.91
CA ASP A 38 -12.79 10.11 7.16
C ASP A 38 -11.69 10.53 6.19
N GLU A 39 -10.43 10.46 6.60
CA GLU A 39 -9.29 10.78 5.73
C GLU A 39 -9.17 9.76 4.57
N ILE A 40 -9.35 8.46 4.81
CA ILE A 40 -9.39 7.44 3.75
C ILE A 40 -10.49 7.77 2.74
N PHE A 41 -11.71 8.05 3.19
CA PHE A 41 -12.82 8.39 2.30
C PHE A 41 -12.58 9.67 1.51
N ARG A 42 -11.98 10.67 2.15
CA ARG A 42 -11.58 11.93 1.49
C ARG A 42 -10.58 11.65 0.36
N GLN A 43 -9.54 10.85 0.62
CA GLN A 43 -8.53 10.51 -0.37
C GLN A 43 -9.13 9.69 -1.54
N ILE A 44 -9.99 8.71 -1.25
CA ILE A 44 -10.69 7.93 -2.28
C ILE A 44 -11.54 8.85 -3.17
N SER A 45 -12.25 9.80 -2.57
CA SER A 45 -13.08 10.76 -3.31
C SER A 45 -12.23 11.64 -4.24
N ILE A 46 -11.09 12.13 -3.77
CA ILE A 46 -10.15 12.91 -4.57
C ILE A 46 -9.61 12.07 -5.74
N CYS A 47 -9.17 10.84 -5.48
CA CYS A 47 -8.63 9.95 -6.51
C CYS A 47 -9.66 9.64 -7.61
N ARG A 48 -10.95 9.52 -7.25
CA ARG A 48 -12.02 9.23 -8.21
C ARG A 48 -12.52 10.46 -8.96
N SER A 49 -12.43 11.65 -8.36
CA SER A 49 -12.88 12.90 -8.97
C SER A 49 -11.84 13.59 -9.84
N SER A 50 -10.55 13.24 -9.71
CA SER A 50 -9.49 13.86 -10.48
C SER A 50 -9.23 13.09 -11.77
N ASP A 51 -9.30 13.78 -12.90
CA ASP A 51 -8.85 13.27 -14.21
C ASP A 51 -7.32 13.32 -14.35
N GLU A 52 -6.62 13.88 -13.34
CA GLU A 52 -5.17 13.96 -13.37
C GLU A 52 -4.55 12.56 -13.24
N VAL A 53 -3.65 12.27 -14.17
CA VAL A 53 -2.75 11.12 -14.06
C VAL A 53 -1.84 11.36 -12.84
N ASP A 54 -1.78 10.38 -11.95
CA ASP A 54 -0.94 10.44 -10.76
C ASP A 54 0.51 10.84 -11.13
N LYS A 55 1.10 11.74 -10.32
CA LYS A 55 2.46 12.24 -10.53
C LYS A 55 3.51 11.13 -10.62
N GLY A 56 3.30 10.04 -9.89
CA GLY A 56 4.15 8.84 -9.97
C GLY A 56 4.08 8.20 -11.35
N THR A 57 2.89 8.01 -11.89
CA THR A 57 2.66 7.47 -13.23
C THR A 57 3.21 8.39 -14.31
N GLN A 58 3.07 9.71 -14.18
CA GLN A 58 3.67 10.68 -15.11
C GLN A 58 5.19 10.58 -15.15
N SER A 59 5.81 10.48 -13.96
CA SER A 59 7.27 10.35 -13.85
C SER A 59 7.77 9.05 -14.47
N LEU A 60 7.06 7.94 -14.27
CA LEU A 60 7.37 6.64 -14.87
C LEU A 60 7.25 6.69 -16.41
N ASN A 61 6.19 7.27 -16.94
CA ASN A 61 6.00 7.42 -18.38
C ASN A 61 7.10 8.27 -19.01
N ALA A 62 7.53 9.34 -18.35
CA ALA A 62 8.64 10.17 -18.80
C ALA A 62 9.97 9.37 -18.85
N VAL A 63 10.25 8.54 -17.84
CA VAL A 63 11.43 7.68 -17.82
C VAL A 63 11.35 6.59 -18.88
N GLN A 64 10.18 5.96 -19.08
CA GLN A 64 9.99 4.90 -20.08
C GLN A 64 10.14 5.39 -21.51
N SER A 65 9.96 6.68 -21.78
CA SER A 65 10.17 7.28 -23.10
C SER A 65 11.65 7.44 -23.46
N LEU A 66 12.57 7.24 -22.51
CA LEU A 66 14.00 7.38 -22.74
C LEU A 66 14.60 6.13 -23.41
N PRO A 67 15.71 6.27 -24.16
CA PRO A 67 16.49 5.12 -24.63
C PRO A 67 16.94 4.21 -23.50
N GLY A 68 16.95 2.89 -23.69
CA GLY A 68 17.18 1.90 -22.65
C GLY A 68 18.45 2.10 -21.81
N PHE A 69 19.54 2.61 -22.39
CA PHE A 69 20.77 2.89 -21.64
C PHE A 69 20.60 4.07 -20.67
N LEU A 70 19.77 5.06 -21.01
CA LEU A 70 19.44 6.17 -20.12
C LEU A 70 18.51 5.70 -18.97
N VAL A 71 17.55 4.84 -19.27
CA VAL A 71 16.70 4.21 -18.23
C VAL A 71 17.57 3.46 -17.22
N GLN A 72 18.57 2.70 -17.68
CA GLN A 72 19.50 1.99 -16.79
C GLN A 72 20.36 2.96 -15.96
N ALA A 73 20.85 4.03 -16.57
CA ALA A 73 21.64 5.04 -15.85
C ALA A 73 20.80 5.76 -14.77
N VAL A 74 19.60 6.22 -15.13
CA VAL A 74 18.66 6.86 -14.19
C VAL A 74 18.28 5.90 -13.06
N GLY A 75 17.94 4.64 -13.37
CA GLY A 75 17.64 3.62 -12.39
C GLY A 75 18.83 3.29 -11.48
N GLY A 76 20.05 3.28 -12.02
CA GLY A 76 21.28 3.09 -11.23
C GLY A 76 21.55 4.24 -10.26
N ILE A 77 21.39 5.48 -10.71
CA ILE A 77 21.52 6.67 -9.86
C ILE A 77 20.44 6.68 -8.79
N ALA A 78 19.18 6.43 -9.15
CA ALA A 78 18.07 6.39 -8.21
C ALA A 78 18.30 5.33 -7.12
N ARG A 79 18.73 4.11 -7.49
CA ARG A 79 19.07 3.06 -6.53
C ARG A 79 20.25 3.43 -5.64
N PHE A 80 21.24 4.13 -6.17
CA PHE A 80 22.36 4.62 -5.38
C PHE A 80 21.89 5.65 -4.34
N LEU A 81 21.07 6.61 -4.74
CA LEU A 81 20.48 7.62 -3.85
C LEU A 81 19.60 6.99 -2.77
N ASP A 82 18.75 6.03 -3.16
CA ASP A 82 17.88 5.29 -2.23
C ASP A 82 18.70 4.57 -1.14
N ARG A 83 19.72 3.82 -1.53
CA ARG A 83 20.59 3.10 -0.59
C ARG A 83 21.34 3.98 0.40
N HIS A 84 21.64 5.23 0.02
CA HIS A 84 22.33 6.19 0.86
C HIS A 84 21.39 7.12 1.61
N GLY A 85 20.06 6.97 1.43
CA GLY A 85 19.06 7.85 2.07
C GLY A 85 19.08 9.28 1.53
N TRP A 86 19.59 9.49 0.30
CA TRP A 86 19.72 10.79 -0.34
C TRP A 86 18.63 11.07 -1.36
N MET A 87 17.59 10.26 -1.37
CA MET A 87 16.47 10.43 -2.29
C MET A 87 15.76 11.78 -2.06
N PRO A 88 15.51 12.57 -3.12
CA PRO A 88 14.80 13.83 -2.99
C PRO A 88 13.38 13.67 -2.42
N GLN A 89 12.97 14.61 -1.56
CA GLN A 89 11.64 14.58 -0.95
C GLN A 89 10.49 14.60 -1.97
N SER A 90 10.69 15.23 -3.12
CA SER A 90 9.71 15.24 -4.21
C SER A 90 9.43 13.84 -4.79
N VAL A 91 10.44 12.95 -4.78
CA VAL A 91 10.29 11.56 -5.21
C VAL A 91 9.65 10.74 -4.09
N ILE A 92 10.15 10.90 -2.85
CA ILE A 92 9.63 10.19 -1.67
C ILE A 92 8.13 10.45 -1.47
N ALA A 93 7.68 11.69 -1.65
CA ALA A 93 6.28 12.06 -1.43
C ALA A 93 5.29 11.47 -2.44
N GLY A 94 5.78 11.04 -3.60
CA GLY A 94 4.95 10.46 -4.66
C GLY A 94 5.09 8.94 -4.83
N ASP A 95 5.95 8.29 -4.05
CA ASP A 95 6.26 6.86 -4.20
C ASP A 95 5.72 6.06 -3.01
N PRO A 96 4.76 5.11 -3.21
CA PRO A 96 4.16 4.30 -2.17
C PRO A 96 5.17 3.48 -1.37
N TYR A 97 6.29 3.14 -1.96
CA TYR A 97 7.33 2.35 -1.32
C TYR A 97 8.13 3.10 -0.24
N TYR A 98 7.84 4.39 -0.01
CA TYR A 98 8.36 5.15 1.12
C TYR A 98 7.33 5.33 2.25
N SER A 99 6.14 4.76 2.12
CA SER A 99 5.15 4.70 3.22
C SER A 99 5.56 3.67 4.29
N SER A 100 4.98 3.76 5.47
CA SER A 100 5.20 2.78 6.55
C SER A 100 4.55 1.43 6.22
N VAL A 101 3.39 1.47 5.57
CA VAL A 101 2.63 0.30 5.12
C VAL A 101 2.00 0.56 3.76
N VAL A 102 2.02 -0.46 2.90
CA VAL A 102 1.23 -0.49 1.68
C VAL A 102 0.04 -1.41 1.88
N LEU A 103 -1.15 -0.93 1.55
CA LEU A 103 -2.40 -1.67 1.66
C LEU A 103 -2.97 -1.97 0.27
N THR A 104 -3.47 -3.17 0.07
CA THR A 104 -4.27 -3.52 -1.11
C THR A 104 -5.57 -4.19 -0.69
N ASN A 105 -6.70 -3.74 -1.24
CA ASN A 105 -8.01 -4.28 -0.92
C ASN A 105 -8.49 -5.23 -2.03
N LEU A 106 -8.09 -6.49 -1.93
CA LEU A 106 -8.52 -7.55 -2.84
C LEU A 106 -9.98 -7.95 -2.61
N GLY A 107 -10.52 -7.68 -1.41
CA GLY A 107 -11.93 -7.93 -1.08
C GLY A 107 -12.89 -7.11 -1.91
N SER A 108 -12.49 -5.93 -2.41
CA SER A 108 -13.29 -5.10 -3.29
C SER A 108 -13.63 -5.78 -4.63
N ILE A 109 -12.81 -6.73 -5.06
CA ILE A 109 -12.98 -7.56 -6.26
C ILE A 109 -13.29 -9.03 -5.92
N LYS A 110 -13.74 -9.30 -4.69
CA LYS A 110 -14.15 -10.61 -4.17
C LYS A 110 -13.04 -11.66 -4.18
N LEU A 111 -11.80 -11.24 -4.00
CA LEU A 111 -10.66 -12.15 -3.84
C LEU A 111 -10.33 -12.37 -2.37
N HIS A 112 -9.72 -13.52 -2.10
CA HIS A 112 -9.11 -13.82 -0.80
C HIS A 112 -7.87 -12.96 -0.56
N ALA A 113 -7.46 -12.83 0.69
CA ALA A 113 -6.16 -12.26 1.00
C ALA A 113 -5.05 -13.11 0.37
N GLY A 114 -4.06 -12.43 -0.17
CA GLY A 114 -2.84 -13.03 -0.70
C GLY A 114 -1.62 -12.46 0.02
N TYR A 115 -0.45 -12.93 -0.38
CA TYR A 115 0.82 -12.36 0.07
C TYR A 115 1.48 -11.61 -1.07
N HIS A 116 2.06 -10.46 -0.77
CA HIS A 116 2.83 -9.67 -1.70
C HIS A 116 4.28 -9.60 -1.22
N HIS A 117 5.24 -9.66 -2.13
CA HIS A 117 6.64 -9.49 -1.75
C HIS A 117 6.96 -8.01 -1.49
N LEU A 118 7.89 -7.78 -0.57
CA LEU A 118 8.48 -6.46 -0.37
C LEU A 118 9.50 -6.17 -1.48
N THR A 119 9.72 -4.89 -1.74
CA THR A 119 10.67 -4.43 -2.77
C THR A 119 12.03 -4.12 -2.14
N ASN A 120 13.08 -4.16 -2.97
CA ASN A 120 14.41 -3.65 -2.60
C ASN A 120 14.56 -2.14 -2.88
N TRP A 121 13.45 -1.42 -2.85
CA TRP A 121 13.32 0.00 -3.13
C TRP A 121 12.47 0.65 -2.04
N GLY A 122 12.89 1.85 -1.60
CA GLY A 122 12.16 2.60 -0.58
C GLY A 122 12.34 2.05 0.84
N THR A 123 11.41 2.40 1.70
CA THR A 123 11.45 2.11 3.14
C THR A 123 10.23 1.37 3.66
N THR A 124 9.31 0.95 2.79
CA THR A 124 8.12 0.18 3.19
C THR A 124 8.53 -1.15 3.78
N SER A 125 8.10 -1.39 5.00
CA SER A 125 8.42 -2.58 5.78
C SER A 125 7.26 -3.54 5.98
N VAL A 126 6.04 -3.09 5.69
CA VAL A 126 4.83 -3.88 5.84
C VAL A 126 3.98 -3.76 4.57
N PHE A 127 3.56 -4.91 4.04
CA PHE A 127 2.55 -4.98 2.99
C PHE A 127 1.34 -5.77 3.53
N CYS A 128 0.15 -5.20 3.43
CA CYS A 128 -1.08 -5.82 3.90
C CYS A 128 -2.08 -5.99 2.75
N ALA A 129 -2.40 -7.24 2.43
CA ALA A 129 -3.46 -7.59 1.51
C ALA A 129 -4.73 -7.93 2.30
N ILE A 130 -5.81 -7.19 2.02
CA ILE A 130 -7.09 -7.32 2.68
C ILE A 130 -8.01 -8.14 1.79
N GLY A 131 -8.47 -9.30 2.27
CA GLY A 131 -9.38 -10.18 1.56
C GLY A 131 -10.85 -9.78 1.73
N GLU A 132 -11.73 -10.52 1.06
CA GLU A 132 -13.17 -10.31 1.19
C GLU A 132 -13.71 -10.73 2.56
N ILE A 133 -14.79 -10.09 2.98
CA ILE A 133 -15.51 -10.44 4.20
C ILE A 133 -16.38 -11.66 3.93
N LYS A 134 -16.15 -12.74 4.67
CA LYS A 134 -16.94 -13.99 4.60
C LYS A 134 -17.40 -14.44 5.97
N LYS A 135 -18.56 -15.11 6.04
CA LYS A 135 -18.95 -15.81 7.25
C LYS A 135 -18.14 -17.10 7.39
N ARG A 136 -17.50 -17.28 8.54
CA ARG A 136 -16.71 -18.47 8.87
C ARG A 136 -17.14 -19.05 10.22
N PRO A 137 -17.03 -20.39 10.39
CA PRO A 137 -17.28 -21.01 11.68
C PRO A 137 -16.17 -20.68 12.67
N PHE A 138 -16.54 -20.19 13.84
CA PHE A 138 -15.69 -20.07 15.01
C PHE A 138 -16.09 -21.18 15.98
N PHE A 139 -15.17 -22.09 16.25
CA PHE A 139 -15.39 -23.21 17.15
C PHE A 139 -15.15 -22.80 18.60
N ASN A 140 -16.05 -23.20 19.47
CA ASN A 140 -15.93 -23.04 20.91
C ASN A 140 -15.27 -24.28 21.51
N ASP A 141 -14.77 -24.20 22.75
CA ASP A 141 -14.11 -25.30 23.45
C ASP A 141 -15.04 -26.51 23.70
N ASP A 142 -16.36 -26.30 23.73
CA ASP A 142 -17.39 -27.33 23.87
C ASP A 142 -17.74 -28.06 22.56
N GLY A 143 -17.07 -27.72 21.44
CA GLY A 143 -17.30 -28.28 20.13
C GLY A 143 -18.46 -27.66 19.35
N THR A 144 -19.16 -26.69 19.90
CA THR A 144 -20.15 -25.87 19.16
C THR A 144 -19.45 -24.84 18.28
N PHE A 145 -20.16 -24.26 17.32
CA PHE A 145 -19.60 -23.20 16.49
C PHE A 145 -20.61 -22.09 16.23
N GLU A 146 -20.10 -20.90 15.99
CA GLU A 146 -20.87 -19.74 15.58
C GLU A 146 -20.35 -19.22 14.23
N MET A 147 -21.27 -18.84 13.34
CA MET A 147 -20.91 -18.23 12.06
C MET A 147 -20.71 -16.73 12.24
N LYS A 148 -19.44 -16.26 12.17
CA LYS A 148 -19.09 -14.84 12.34
C LYS A 148 -18.55 -14.24 11.04
N PRO A 149 -18.87 -12.95 10.75
CA PRO A 149 -18.17 -12.22 9.68
C PRO A 149 -16.68 -12.19 9.98
N SER A 150 -15.88 -12.59 9.02
CA SER A 150 -14.42 -12.68 9.15
C SER A 150 -13.75 -12.11 7.92
N ILE A 151 -12.58 -11.51 8.12
CA ILE A 151 -11.74 -10.99 7.08
C ILE A 151 -10.37 -11.62 7.18
N ASP A 152 -9.79 -11.97 6.04
CA ASP A 152 -8.40 -12.45 5.98
C ASP A 152 -7.48 -11.28 5.70
N LEU A 153 -6.37 -11.22 6.42
CA LEU A 153 -5.29 -10.30 6.19
C LEU A 153 -4.03 -11.08 5.83
N GLY A 154 -3.46 -10.82 4.65
CA GLY A 154 -2.15 -11.32 4.26
C GLY A 154 -1.09 -10.27 4.59
N LEU A 155 -0.23 -10.55 5.56
CA LEU A 155 0.84 -9.65 5.98
C LEU A 155 2.18 -10.16 5.46
N THR A 156 2.93 -9.28 4.79
CA THR A 156 4.34 -9.48 4.48
C THR A 156 5.14 -8.41 5.21
N ILE A 157 6.08 -8.83 6.03
CA ILE A 157 6.81 -7.99 6.98
C ILE A 157 8.30 -8.14 6.74
N ASP A 158 9.05 -7.05 6.88
CA ASP A 158 10.51 -7.05 6.76
C ASP A 158 11.16 -7.52 8.06
N GLU A 159 11.64 -8.75 8.09
CA GLU A 159 12.31 -9.34 9.26
C GLU A 159 13.62 -8.65 9.65
N ARG A 160 14.15 -7.76 8.79
CA ARG A 160 15.31 -6.93 9.16
C ARG A 160 14.98 -5.90 10.24
N ILE A 161 13.69 -5.60 10.44
CA ILE A 161 13.20 -4.64 11.45
C ILE A 161 12.89 -5.35 12.76
N ALA A 162 12.18 -6.48 12.68
CA ALA A 162 11.83 -7.32 13.82
C ALA A 162 11.53 -8.73 13.33
N ASP A 163 11.84 -9.72 14.14
CA ASP A 163 11.62 -11.13 13.82
C ASP A 163 10.16 -11.57 14.10
N GLY A 164 9.86 -12.81 13.72
CA GLY A 164 8.52 -13.38 13.89
C GLY A 164 8.07 -13.44 15.35
N TYR A 165 9.00 -13.52 16.31
CA TYR A 165 8.66 -13.51 17.74
C TYR A 165 8.14 -12.16 18.20
N TYR A 166 8.67 -11.07 17.64
CA TYR A 166 8.20 -9.72 17.95
C TYR A 166 6.78 -9.45 17.41
N TYR A 167 6.42 -10.08 16.28
CA TYR A 167 5.13 -9.89 15.61
C TYR A 167 4.04 -10.90 16.07
N ALA A 168 4.40 -11.91 16.83
CA ALA A 168 3.47 -12.90 17.37
C ALA A 168 2.72 -12.38 18.61
#